data_76fadfb6164c784cfd48460e89e45f60
#
_entry.id   76fadfb6164c784cfd48460e89e45f60
#
_cell.length_a   1.000
_cell.length_b   1.000
_cell.length_c   1.000
_cell.angle_alpha   90.00
_cell.angle_beta   90.00
_cell.angle_gamma   90.00
#
_symmetry.space_group_name_H-M   'P 1'
#
loop_
_entity.id
_entity.type
_entity.pdbx_description
1 polymer ?
#
loop_
_entity_poly.entity_id
_entity_poly.type
_entity_poly.pdbx_seq_one_letter_code
_entity_poly.pdbx_strand_id
1 'polypeptide(L)'
;RMSVRIKLLRHQHGLSLEQLAQRSGLTKSYLSKVERGLCTPSISSALKLAQALAVDVALLFGSPTDDSQLCITRAGDALRVSSAEPAGRVIELLASQISHKQMQPFVLTPPAEFADGPQLHGHPGEELVWVLSGDIEIAFPERTEQLACGDCAYFRAQLPHRIRRLSDAPARVLVVIAQGA
;
A
#
# COMPACT_ATOMS: atom_id res chain seq x y z
N ARG A 1 9.33 -14.37 -3.81
CA ARG A 1 8.20 -14.19 -2.87
C ARG A 1 8.53 -13.02 -1.94
N MET A 2 7.60 -12.10 -1.72
CA MET A 2 7.76 -10.91 -0.86
C MET A 2 8.30 -11.24 0.55
N SER A 3 7.81 -12.28 1.19
CA SER A 3 8.24 -12.75 2.51
C SER A 3 9.75 -12.97 2.62
N VAL A 4 10.33 -13.66 1.64
CA VAL A 4 11.78 -13.92 1.60
C VAL A 4 12.57 -12.62 1.42
N ARG A 5 12.02 -11.68 0.63
CA ARG A 5 12.68 -10.41 0.33
C ARG A 5 12.69 -9.47 1.52
N ILE A 6 11.60 -9.37 2.27
CA ILE A 6 11.54 -8.58 3.52
C ILE A 6 12.57 -9.12 4.51
N LYS A 7 12.63 -10.43 4.71
CA LYS A 7 13.62 -11.07 5.57
C LYS A 7 15.05 -10.77 5.11
N LEU A 8 15.33 -10.89 3.80
CA LEU A 8 16.64 -10.61 3.23
C LEU A 8 17.05 -9.15 3.46
N LEU A 9 16.18 -8.20 3.12
CA LEU A 9 16.43 -6.77 3.32
C LEU A 9 16.69 -6.44 4.80
N ARG A 10 15.87 -6.97 5.70
CA ARG A 10 16.10 -6.79 7.14
C ARG A 10 17.50 -7.26 7.56
N HIS A 11 17.92 -8.44 7.11
CA HIS A 11 19.28 -8.95 7.40
C HIS A 11 20.37 -8.10 6.77
N GLN A 12 20.19 -7.63 5.53
CA GLN A 12 21.14 -6.72 4.87
C GLN A 12 21.33 -5.40 5.63
N HIS A 13 20.28 -4.92 6.27
CA HIS A 13 20.32 -3.74 7.14
C HIS A 13 20.76 -4.06 8.59
N GLY A 14 21.16 -5.31 8.89
CA GLY A 14 21.61 -5.73 10.21
C GLY A 14 20.54 -5.63 11.31
N LEU A 15 19.25 -5.62 10.94
CA LEU A 15 18.16 -5.44 11.88
C LEU A 15 17.64 -6.76 12.43
N SER A 16 17.44 -6.82 13.76
CA SER A 16 16.63 -7.87 14.36
C SER A 16 15.16 -7.69 14.02
N LEU A 17 14.34 -8.74 14.17
CA LEU A 17 12.90 -8.65 13.96
C LEU A 17 12.24 -7.62 14.92
N GLU A 18 12.79 -7.48 16.11
CA GLU A 18 12.34 -6.53 17.12
C GLU A 18 12.64 -5.08 16.74
N GLN A 19 13.84 -4.83 16.22
CA GLN A 19 14.23 -3.51 15.72
C GLN A 19 13.41 -3.10 14.51
N LEU A 20 13.11 -4.02 13.59
CA LEU A 20 12.22 -3.73 12.46
C LEU A 20 10.79 -3.45 12.94
N ALA A 21 10.28 -4.19 13.93
CA ALA A 21 8.98 -3.94 14.54
C ALA A 21 8.91 -2.52 15.14
N GLN A 22 9.91 -2.13 15.91
CA GLN A 22 10.00 -0.80 16.51
C GLN A 22 10.04 0.31 15.45
N ARG A 23 10.88 0.15 14.40
CA ARG A 23 11.02 1.15 13.33
C ARG A 23 9.77 1.29 12.46
N SER A 24 9.09 0.17 12.18
CA SER A 24 7.90 0.16 11.33
C SER A 24 6.60 0.45 12.08
N GLY A 25 6.61 0.43 13.41
CA GLY A 25 5.39 0.53 14.22
C GLY A 25 4.47 -0.69 14.08
N LEU A 26 5.00 -1.82 13.59
CA LEU A 26 4.28 -3.09 13.45
C LEU A 26 4.67 -4.04 14.59
N THR A 27 3.82 -5.02 14.91
CA THR A 27 4.16 -5.98 15.97
C THR A 27 5.16 -7.03 15.49
N LYS A 28 6.04 -7.48 16.37
CA LYS A 28 6.99 -8.57 16.10
C LYS A 28 6.30 -9.85 15.64
N SER A 29 5.14 -10.17 16.25
CA SER A 29 4.33 -11.33 15.87
C SER A 29 3.82 -11.23 14.43
N TYR A 30 3.31 -10.05 14.03
CA TYR A 30 2.87 -9.79 12.67
C TYR A 30 4.03 -9.92 11.66
N LEU A 31 5.16 -9.29 11.95
CA LEU A 31 6.35 -9.38 11.08
C LEU A 31 6.85 -10.82 10.92
N SER A 32 6.85 -11.60 12.01
CA SER A 32 7.19 -13.02 11.95
C SER A 32 6.26 -13.81 11.01
N LYS A 33 4.94 -13.52 11.02
CA LYS A 33 3.99 -14.14 10.09
C LYS A 33 4.25 -13.72 8.64
N VAL A 34 4.54 -12.43 8.41
CA VAL A 34 4.89 -11.91 7.08
C VAL A 34 6.15 -12.58 6.54
N GLU A 35 7.23 -12.64 7.31
CA GLU A 35 8.50 -13.25 6.87
C GLU A 35 8.40 -14.76 6.64
N ARG A 36 7.48 -15.44 7.31
CA ARG A 36 7.17 -16.86 7.06
C ARG A 36 6.18 -17.07 5.89
N GLY A 37 5.64 -16.00 5.32
CA GLY A 37 4.66 -16.08 4.24
C GLY A 37 3.28 -16.54 4.68
N LEU A 38 2.97 -16.43 5.98
CA LEU A 38 1.67 -16.81 6.55
C LEU A 38 0.62 -15.71 6.39
N CYS A 39 1.03 -14.49 6.09
CA CYS A 39 0.15 -13.39 5.71
C CYS A 39 0.85 -12.46 4.73
N THR A 40 0.06 -11.79 3.90
CA THR A 40 0.52 -10.75 2.98
C THR A 40 0.27 -9.38 3.63
N PRO A 41 1.27 -8.50 3.73
CA PRO A 41 1.06 -7.16 4.27
C PRO A 41 0.02 -6.38 3.47
N SER A 42 -0.77 -5.58 4.17
CA SER A 42 -1.54 -4.52 3.51
C SER A 42 -0.59 -3.50 2.88
N ILE A 43 -1.10 -2.66 1.96
CA ILE A 43 -0.26 -1.61 1.37
C ILE A 43 0.29 -0.66 2.44
N SER A 44 -0.51 -0.30 3.43
CA SER A 44 -0.09 0.50 4.57
C SER A 44 1.06 -0.17 5.34
N SER A 45 0.95 -1.46 5.62
CA SER A 45 2.03 -2.22 6.28
C SER A 45 3.27 -2.34 5.40
N ALA A 46 3.09 -2.54 4.09
CA ALA A 46 4.20 -2.60 3.13
C ALA A 46 4.94 -1.26 3.04
N LEU A 47 4.23 -0.14 3.02
CA LEU A 47 4.81 1.21 3.04
C LEU A 47 5.59 1.47 4.34
N LYS A 48 5.05 1.11 5.50
CA LYS A 48 5.75 1.20 6.78
C LYS A 48 7.04 0.36 6.80
N LEU A 49 6.99 -0.84 6.22
CA LEU A 49 8.17 -1.70 6.10
C LEU A 49 9.20 -1.12 5.13
N ALA A 50 8.77 -0.62 3.98
CA ALA A 50 9.64 0.02 3.00
C ALA A 50 10.36 1.24 3.61
N GLN A 51 9.63 2.08 4.34
CA GLN A 51 10.18 3.24 5.05
C GLN A 51 11.17 2.79 6.15
N ALA A 52 10.81 1.81 6.97
CA ALA A 52 11.67 1.31 8.04
C ALA A 52 12.97 0.68 7.53
N LEU A 53 12.93 0.12 6.32
CA LEU A 53 14.07 -0.46 5.61
C LEU A 53 14.76 0.53 4.66
N ALA A 54 14.29 1.78 4.56
CA ALA A 54 14.80 2.80 3.65
C ALA A 54 14.89 2.33 2.18
N VAL A 55 13.87 1.59 1.72
CA VAL A 55 13.78 1.06 0.36
C VAL A 55 12.46 1.47 -0.30
N ASP A 56 12.40 1.41 -1.62
CA ASP A 56 11.14 1.57 -2.35
C ASP A 56 10.19 0.39 -2.09
N VAL A 57 8.90 0.67 -1.96
CA VAL A 57 7.89 -0.37 -1.69
C VAL A 57 7.84 -1.42 -2.81
N ALA A 58 8.10 -1.04 -4.06
CA ALA A 58 8.14 -1.97 -5.19
C ALA A 58 9.25 -3.02 -5.03
N LEU A 59 10.36 -2.68 -4.36
CA LEU A 59 11.43 -3.61 -4.06
C LEU A 59 10.96 -4.75 -3.16
N LEU A 60 10.04 -4.50 -2.24
CA LEU A 60 9.45 -5.56 -1.41
C LEU A 60 8.67 -6.58 -2.25
N PHE A 61 8.09 -6.13 -3.36
CA PHE A 61 7.32 -6.98 -4.28
C PHE A 61 8.14 -7.60 -5.41
N GLY A 62 9.42 -7.28 -5.48
CA GLY A 62 10.33 -7.95 -6.40
C GLY A 62 10.64 -7.21 -7.68
N SER A 63 10.17 -5.98 -7.84
CA SER A 63 10.59 -5.16 -8.98
C SER A 63 12.05 -4.77 -8.85
N PRO A 64 12.85 -4.90 -9.91
CA PRO A 64 14.13 -4.24 -9.97
C PRO A 64 13.87 -2.73 -10.03
N THR A 65 14.60 -1.97 -9.23
CA THR A 65 14.59 -0.51 -9.29
C THR A 65 15.94 -0.03 -9.83
N ASP A 66 15.92 1.01 -10.63
CA ASP A 66 17.10 1.67 -11.14
C ASP A 66 17.05 3.19 -10.83
N ASP A 67 18.14 3.89 -11.09
CA ASP A 67 18.25 5.34 -10.92
C ASP A 67 17.77 6.11 -12.16
N SER A 68 16.98 5.49 -13.04
CA SER A 68 16.40 6.15 -14.20
C SER A 68 15.53 7.32 -13.76
N GLN A 69 15.63 8.45 -14.49
CA GLN A 69 14.80 9.62 -14.25
C GLN A 69 13.41 9.51 -14.90
N LEU A 70 13.17 8.46 -15.69
CA LEU A 70 11.93 8.23 -16.40
C LEU A 70 11.50 6.77 -16.26
N CYS A 71 10.26 6.57 -15.82
CA CYS A 71 9.60 5.27 -15.83
C CYS A 71 8.24 5.38 -16.52
N ILE A 72 8.01 4.57 -17.54
CA ILE A 72 6.73 4.49 -18.24
C ILE A 72 6.09 3.14 -17.91
N THR A 73 4.98 3.17 -17.22
CA THR A 73 4.15 1.98 -16.99
C THR A 73 3.06 1.93 -18.06
N ARG A 74 3.15 0.99 -18.99
CA ARG A 74 2.12 0.79 -20.01
C ARG A 74 0.89 0.12 -19.43
N ALA A 75 -0.27 0.32 -20.07
CA ALA A 75 -1.49 -0.39 -19.67
C ALA A 75 -1.26 -1.92 -19.71
N GLY A 76 -1.54 -2.57 -18.59
CA GLY A 76 -1.31 -4.01 -18.43
C GLY A 76 0.06 -4.41 -17.89
N ASP A 77 1.07 -3.52 -17.87
CA ASP A 77 2.42 -3.81 -17.38
C ASP A 77 2.63 -3.47 -15.88
N ALA A 78 1.62 -2.91 -15.25
CA ALA A 78 1.70 -2.59 -13.83
C ALA A 78 1.91 -3.87 -13.00
N LEU A 79 2.80 -3.80 -12.01
CA LEU A 79 3.02 -4.90 -11.09
C LEU A 79 1.78 -5.09 -10.20
N ARG A 80 1.08 -6.20 -10.39
CA ARG A 80 -0.12 -6.54 -9.63
C ARG A 80 0.21 -7.26 -8.34
N VAL A 81 -0.34 -6.75 -7.25
CA VAL A 81 -0.27 -7.35 -5.93
C VAL A 81 -1.70 -7.62 -5.47
N SER A 82 -2.01 -8.89 -5.30
CA SER A 82 -3.31 -9.32 -4.75
C SER A 82 -3.13 -9.70 -3.29
N SER A 83 -4.06 -9.29 -2.43
CA SER A 83 -4.12 -9.84 -1.08
C SER A 83 -4.64 -11.28 -1.15
N ALA A 84 -4.11 -12.14 -0.28
CA ALA A 84 -4.60 -13.52 -0.13
C ALA A 84 -5.97 -13.59 0.59
N GLU A 85 -6.52 -12.45 0.99
CA GLU A 85 -7.81 -12.37 1.68
C GLU A 85 -8.97 -12.53 0.70
N PRO A 86 -10.10 -13.13 1.14
CA PRO A 86 -11.28 -13.35 0.29
C PRO A 86 -11.88 -12.06 -0.29
N ALA A 87 -11.56 -10.91 0.28
CA ALA A 87 -12.09 -9.60 -0.10
C ALA A 87 -11.55 -9.04 -1.44
N GLY A 88 -10.60 -9.72 -2.10
CA GLY A 88 -10.25 -9.43 -3.49
C GLY A 88 -9.62 -8.05 -3.77
N ARG A 89 -8.93 -7.44 -2.79
CA ARG A 89 -8.17 -6.21 -3.02
C ARG A 89 -7.04 -6.46 -4.02
N VAL A 90 -7.01 -5.70 -5.10
CA VAL A 90 -5.92 -5.70 -6.08
C VAL A 90 -5.25 -4.33 -6.09
N ILE A 91 -3.93 -4.33 -6.10
CA ILE A 91 -3.11 -3.12 -6.19
C ILE A 91 -2.22 -3.27 -7.42
N GLU A 92 -2.26 -2.27 -8.30
CA GLU A 92 -1.39 -2.16 -9.46
C GLU A 92 -0.37 -1.07 -9.17
N LEU A 93 0.87 -1.45 -8.87
CA LEU A 93 1.95 -0.49 -8.59
C LEU A 93 2.40 0.17 -9.90
N LEU A 94 2.36 1.51 -9.90
CA LEU A 94 2.84 2.33 -11.02
C LEU A 94 4.26 2.78 -10.75
N ALA A 95 5.02 3.05 -11.83
CA ALA A 95 6.42 3.48 -11.74
C ALA A 95 7.27 2.58 -10.80
N SER A 96 7.02 1.26 -10.83
CA SER A 96 7.64 0.31 -9.91
C SER A 96 9.14 0.09 -10.17
N GLN A 97 9.66 0.57 -11.29
CA GLN A 97 11.06 0.37 -11.70
C GLN A 97 11.99 1.54 -11.31
N ILE A 98 11.43 2.70 -10.90
CA ILE A 98 12.22 3.84 -10.48
C ILE A 98 12.46 3.81 -8.97
N SER A 99 13.70 4.08 -8.54
CA SER A 99 14.08 4.14 -7.13
C SER A 99 13.90 5.55 -6.54
N HIS A 100 13.95 5.65 -5.22
CA HIS A 100 13.94 6.91 -4.47
C HIS A 100 12.76 7.84 -4.79
N LYS A 101 11.60 7.28 -5.09
CA LYS A 101 10.38 8.06 -5.31
C LYS A 101 9.93 8.77 -4.05
N GLN A 102 9.58 10.05 -4.17
CA GLN A 102 8.90 10.79 -3.11
C GLN A 102 7.38 10.57 -3.12
N MET A 103 6.85 10.14 -4.25
CA MET A 103 5.44 9.79 -4.42
C MET A 103 5.31 8.30 -4.76
N GLN A 104 4.35 7.62 -4.14
CA GLN A 104 4.02 6.22 -4.42
C GLN A 104 2.65 6.16 -5.12
N PRO A 105 2.61 6.19 -6.46
CA PRO A 105 1.37 6.03 -7.20
C PRO A 105 1.02 4.55 -7.37
N PHE A 106 -0.25 4.22 -7.21
CA PHE A 106 -0.80 2.91 -7.53
C PHE A 106 -2.28 2.99 -7.84
N VAL A 107 -2.80 2.01 -8.56
CA VAL A 107 -4.24 1.85 -8.75
C VAL A 107 -4.74 0.77 -7.80
N LEU A 108 -5.73 1.13 -7.01
CA LEU A 108 -6.42 0.26 -6.08
C LEU A 108 -7.74 -0.19 -6.71
N THR A 109 -8.01 -1.49 -6.68
CA THR A 109 -9.36 -2.06 -6.82
C THR A 109 -9.83 -2.39 -5.41
N PRO A 110 -10.73 -1.57 -4.81
CA PRO A 110 -11.18 -1.79 -3.44
C PRO A 110 -12.06 -3.04 -3.33
N PRO A 111 -12.09 -3.70 -2.16
CA PRO A 111 -13.02 -4.79 -1.88
C PRO A 111 -14.46 -4.28 -1.80
N ALA A 112 -15.44 -5.18 -1.87
CA ALA A 112 -16.86 -4.85 -1.67
C ALA A 112 -17.16 -4.51 -0.21
N GLU A 113 -16.50 -5.20 0.71
CA GLU A 113 -16.65 -5.01 2.15
C GLU A 113 -15.36 -4.46 2.75
N PHE A 114 -15.47 -3.73 3.83
CA PHE A 114 -14.28 -3.39 4.61
C PHE A 114 -13.65 -4.67 5.15
N ALA A 115 -12.33 -4.78 5.06
CA ALA A 115 -11.61 -5.90 5.65
C ALA A 115 -11.96 -6.03 7.15
N ASP A 116 -12.10 -7.28 7.61
CA ASP A 116 -12.41 -7.57 9.00
C ASP A 116 -11.41 -6.94 9.96
N GLY A 117 -11.94 -6.29 10.97
CA GLY A 117 -11.17 -5.67 12.05
C GLY A 117 -11.55 -4.22 12.30
N PRO A 118 -11.53 -3.79 13.57
CA PRO A 118 -11.95 -2.45 13.96
C PRO A 118 -10.93 -1.36 13.60
N GLN A 119 -9.76 -1.72 13.07
CA GLN A 119 -8.66 -0.77 12.94
C GLN A 119 -8.64 -0.10 11.56
N LEU A 120 -9.00 1.15 11.56
CA LEU A 120 -8.57 2.11 10.55
C LEU A 120 -7.04 2.26 10.66
N HIS A 121 -6.36 2.27 9.53
CA HIS A 121 -4.91 2.39 9.50
C HIS A 121 -4.49 3.71 8.88
N GLY A 122 -3.69 4.46 9.61
CA GLY A 122 -2.99 5.63 9.09
C GLY A 122 -1.50 5.30 8.82
N HIS A 123 -0.87 6.14 8.01
CA HIS A 123 0.57 6.08 7.74
C HIS A 123 1.14 7.51 7.61
N PRO A 124 2.46 7.71 7.70
CA PRO A 124 3.05 9.02 7.48
C PRO A 124 2.82 9.55 6.06
N GLY A 125 2.82 10.87 5.91
CA GLY A 125 2.71 11.56 4.64
C GLY A 125 1.30 12.03 4.32
N GLU A 126 1.08 12.29 3.05
CA GLU A 126 -0.18 12.78 2.49
C GLU A 126 -0.70 11.82 1.43
N GLU A 127 -2.00 11.77 1.25
CA GLU A 127 -2.64 10.86 0.31
C GLU A 127 -3.66 11.60 -0.55
N LEU A 128 -3.58 11.34 -1.85
CA LEU A 128 -4.55 11.74 -2.84
C LEU A 128 -5.25 10.48 -3.35
N VAL A 129 -6.58 10.49 -3.34
CA VAL A 129 -7.45 9.42 -3.85
C VAL A 129 -8.30 10.00 -4.95
N TRP A 130 -8.22 9.46 -6.16
CA TRP A 130 -9.01 9.90 -7.31
C TRP A 130 -9.76 8.70 -7.91
N VAL A 131 -11.08 8.80 -7.96
CA VAL A 131 -11.94 7.73 -8.50
C VAL A 131 -11.87 7.73 -10.02
N LEU A 132 -11.29 6.66 -10.58
CA LEU A 132 -11.16 6.47 -12.03
C LEU A 132 -12.41 5.83 -12.64
N SER A 133 -13.07 4.93 -11.89
CA SER A 133 -14.32 4.28 -12.31
C SER A 133 -15.05 3.68 -11.10
N GLY A 134 -16.37 3.56 -11.20
CA GLY A 134 -17.24 3.08 -10.13
C GLY A 134 -17.39 4.09 -9.01
N ASP A 135 -18.01 3.65 -7.93
CA ASP A 135 -18.27 4.44 -6.73
C ASP A 135 -17.60 3.79 -5.53
N ILE A 136 -17.09 4.61 -4.63
CA ILE A 136 -16.38 4.16 -3.43
C ILE A 136 -16.90 4.84 -2.18
N GLU A 137 -16.58 4.23 -1.05
CA GLU A 137 -16.74 4.82 0.27
C GLU A 137 -15.42 4.84 0.98
N ILE A 138 -15.05 5.99 1.53
CA ILE A 138 -13.91 6.15 2.41
C ILE A 138 -14.42 6.38 3.83
N ALA A 139 -14.10 5.47 4.74
CA ALA A 139 -14.42 5.61 6.15
C ALA A 139 -13.24 6.19 6.92
N PHE A 140 -13.49 7.26 7.66
CA PHE A 140 -12.62 7.90 8.63
C PHE A 140 -13.19 7.69 10.05
N PRO A 141 -12.46 8.01 11.14
CA PRO A 141 -12.94 7.78 12.50
C PRO A 141 -14.27 8.45 12.83
N GLU A 142 -14.50 9.67 12.31
CA GLU A 142 -15.65 10.49 12.67
C GLU A 142 -16.68 10.65 11.54
N ARG A 143 -16.34 10.24 10.33
CA ARG A 143 -17.20 10.40 9.17
C ARG A 143 -16.88 9.41 8.06
N THR A 144 -17.85 9.23 7.19
CA THR A 144 -17.73 8.42 5.99
C THR A 144 -18.10 9.28 4.79
N GLU A 145 -17.28 9.23 3.73
CA GLU A 145 -17.50 9.97 2.49
C GLU A 145 -17.72 9.00 1.33
N GLN A 146 -18.71 9.32 0.49
CA GLN A 146 -18.98 8.61 -0.75
C GLN A 146 -18.44 9.44 -1.91
N LEU A 147 -17.67 8.81 -2.80
CA LEU A 147 -17.05 9.44 -3.96
C LEU A 147 -17.47 8.67 -5.22
N ALA A 148 -17.94 9.41 -6.22
CA ALA A 148 -18.24 8.90 -7.55
C ALA A 148 -17.05 9.06 -8.50
N CYS A 149 -17.15 8.44 -9.69
CA CYS A 149 -16.15 8.60 -10.75
C CYS A 149 -15.87 10.09 -11.04
N GLY A 150 -14.59 10.48 -11.00
CA GLY A 150 -14.12 11.85 -11.18
C GLY A 150 -13.90 12.62 -9.88
N ASP A 151 -14.45 12.16 -8.76
CA ASP A 151 -14.22 12.79 -7.47
C ASP A 151 -12.82 12.52 -6.93
N CYS A 152 -12.33 13.48 -6.13
CA CYS A 152 -11.01 13.41 -5.53
C CYS A 152 -11.09 13.75 -4.03
N ALA A 153 -10.40 12.95 -3.21
CA ALA A 153 -10.13 13.25 -1.82
C ALA A 153 -8.63 13.47 -1.62
N TYR A 154 -8.28 14.46 -0.79
CA TYR A 154 -6.91 14.71 -0.37
C TYR A 154 -6.88 14.87 1.16
N PHE A 155 -5.99 14.16 1.83
CA PHE A 155 -5.90 14.20 3.28
C PHE A 155 -4.50 13.85 3.79
N ARG A 156 -4.22 14.23 5.03
CA ARG A 156 -3.04 13.76 5.74
C ARG A 156 -3.22 12.28 6.07
N ALA A 157 -2.33 11.44 5.57
CA ALA A 157 -2.48 9.98 5.64
C ALA A 157 -2.35 9.41 7.08
N GLN A 158 -1.93 10.22 8.04
CA GLN A 158 -1.99 9.89 9.47
C GLN A 158 -3.44 9.75 9.96
N LEU A 159 -4.41 10.41 9.29
CA LEU A 159 -5.83 10.21 9.54
C LEU A 159 -6.19 8.77 9.18
N PRO A 160 -6.58 7.93 10.15
CA PRO A 160 -6.87 6.54 9.89
C PRO A 160 -8.07 6.40 8.93
N HIS A 161 -7.93 5.57 7.92
CA HIS A 161 -8.95 5.43 6.88
C HIS A 161 -9.00 4.01 6.29
N ARG A 162 -10.07 3.71 5.60
CA ARG A 162 -10.24 2.50 4.78
C ARG A 162 -11.20 2.78 3.63
N ILE A 163 -11.00 2.06 2.52
CA ILE A 163 -11.75 2.25 1.27
C ILE A 163 -12.44 0.94 0.90
N ARG A 164 -13.72 1.04 0.51
CA ARG A 164 -14.48 -0.04 -0.13
C ARG A 164 -15.19 0.46 -1.39
N ARG A 165 -15.55 -0.44 -2.29
CA ARG A 165 -16.47 -0.10 -3.39
C ARG A 165 -17.92 -0.14 -2.92
N LEU A 166 -18.74 0.70 -3.53
CA LEU A 166 -20.20 0.72 -3.36
C LEU A 166 -20.91 0.04 -4.53
N SER A 167 -20.34 0.12 -5.73
CA SER A 167 -20.91 -0.48 -6.94
C SER A 167 -20.70 -2.00 -7.00
N ASP A 168 -21.61 -2.71 -7.66
CA ASP A 168 -21.48 -4.14 -7.93
C ASP A 168 -20.27 -4.43 -8.84
N ALA A 169 -20.06 -3.55 -9.84
CA ALA A 169 -18.85 -3.61 -10.69
C ALA A 169 -17.61 -3.16 -9.91
N PRO A 170 -16.43 -3.69 -10.26
CA PRO A 170 -15.18 -3.26 -9.66
C PRO A 170 -14.93 -1.77 -9.84
N ALA A 171 -14.70 -1.05 -8.75
CA ALA A 171 -14.23 0.33 -8.80
C ALA A 171 -12.71 0.36 -8.99
N ARG A 172 -12.19 1.42 -9.61
CA ARG A 172 -10.76 1.68 -9.76
C ARG A 172 -10.43 3.06 -9.23
N VAL A 173 -9.38 3.14 -8.45
CA VAL A 173 -8.99 4.36 -7.73
C VAL A 173 -7.51 4.59 -7.91
N LEU A 174 -7.12 5.76 -8.43
CA LEU A 174 -5.73 6.18 -8.36
C LEU A 174 -5.45 6.68 -6.95
N VAL A 175 -4.47 6.10 -6.31
CA VAL A 175 -3.96 6.53 -5.02
C VAL A 175 -2.51 7.00 -5.19
N VAL A 176 -2.20 8.18 -4.68
CA VAL A 176 -0.85 8.71 -4.64
C VAL A 176 -0.51 9.05 -3.20
N ILE A 177 0.49 8.38 -2.66
CA ILE A 177 1.00 8.65 -1.31
C ILE A 177 2.31 9.42 -1.45
N ALA A 178 2.36 10.63 -0.89
CA ALA A 178 3.58 11.41 -0.76
C ALA A 178 4.18 11.14 0.62
N GLN A 179 5.47 10.80 0.65
CA GLN A 179 6.19 10.68 1.91
C GLN A 179 6.47 12.09 2.42
N GLY A 180 6.12 12.37 3.68
CA GLY A 180 6.52 13.61 4.33
C GLY A 180 8.05 13.71 4.42
N ALA A 181 8.55 14.91 4.25
CA ALA A 181 9.97 15.22 4.43
C ALA A 181 10.43 14.94 5.88
#